data_d6a4b684c5bfd7c2b3c50e34168d7836
#
_entry.id   d6a4b684c5bfd7c2b3c50e34168d7836
#
_cell.length_a   1.000
_cell.length_b   1.000
_cell.length_c   1.000
_cell.angle_alpha   90.00
_cell.angle_beta   90.00
_cell.angle_gamma   90.00
#
_symmetry.space_group_name_H-M   'P 1'
#
loop_
_entity.id
_entity.type
_entity.pdbx_description
1 polymer ?
#
loop_
_entity_poly.entity_id
_entity_poly.type
_entity_poly.pdbx_seq_one_letter_code
_entity_poly.pdbx_strand_id
1 'polypeptide(L)'
;MTVSIRSARTADVPAIRRFLDFYAPKRVLLDKPTVTLYEDVQEFLVAARLDGDVVGCGALHVMWEDLAEIRTLAVDPSVKGEGVGHQLLERLLDRARALGVRRLFCLTFEVDFFGRHGFREIDGIPVDHAVYDELLRSYDEGVAEFLALEHVKPNILGNTRMVLEL
;
A
#
# COMPACT_ATOMS: atom_id res chain seq x y z
N MET A 1 2.35 -17.70 13.43
CA MET A 1 1.86 -16.66 14.39
C MET A 1 0.39 -16.38 14.15
N THR A 2 -0.38 -16.34 15.20
CA THR A 2 -1.81 -15.98 15.11
C THR A 2 -1.96 -14.47 15.26
N VAL A 3 -2.41 -13.83 14.18
CA VAL A 3 -2.77 -12.41 14.15
C VAL A 3 -4.20 -12.26 13.67
N SER A 4 -4.85 -11.19 14.09
CA SER A 4 -6.15 -10.75 13.57
C SER A 4 -5.94 -9.61 12.59
N ILE A 5 -6.46 -9.75 11.37
CA ILE A 5 -6.46 -8.64 10.39
C ILE A 5 -7.78 -7.91 10.53
N ARG A 6 -7.69 -6.61 10.78
CA ARG A 6 -8.85 -5.74 10.97
C ARG A 6 -8.64 -4.35 10.37
N SER A 7 -9.71 -3.61 10.19
CA SER A 7 -9.61 -2.19 9.84
C SER A 7 -8.86 -1.42 10.93
N ALA A 8 -8.02 -0.50 10.49
CA ALA A 8 -7.29 0.37 11.40
C ALA A 8 -8.26 1.34 12.10
N ARG A 9 -7.89 1.72 13.32
CA ARG A 9 -8.53 2.76 14.11
C ARG A 9 -7.55 3.90 14.31
N THR A 10 -8.03 5.04 14.72
CA THR A 10 -7.16 6.20 15.01
C THR A 10 -6.07 5.87 16.03
N ALA A 11 -6.37 5.01 17.02
CA ALA A 11 -5.39 4.55 18.01
C ALA A 11 -4.24 3.71 17.42
N ASP A 12 -4.39 3.16 16.20
CA ASP A 12 -3.34 2.39 15.52
C ASP A 12 -2.34 3.26 14.76
N VAL A 13 -2.67 4.54 14.51
CA VAL A 13 -1.80 5.45 13.76
C VAL A 13 -0.38 5.55 14.33
N PRO A 14 -0.17 5.61 15.65
CA PRO A 14 1.18 5.58 16.20
C PRO A 14 1.99 4.34 15.81
N ALA A 15 1.35 3.16 15.73
CA ALA A 15 2.01 1.94 15.27
C ALA A 15 2.35 2.01 13.77
N ILE A 16 1.42 2.49 12.92
CA ILE A 16 1.67 2.71 11.49
C ILE A 16 2.83 3.69 11.32
N ARG A 17 2.88 4.77 12.11
CA ARG A 17 3.97 5.73 12.12
C ARG A 17 5.32 5.05 12.39
N ARG A 18 5.40 4.15 13.37
CA ARG A 18 6.63 3.38 13.66
C ARG A 18 7.12 2.59 12.44
N PHE A 19 6.22 1.96 11.67
CA PHE A 19 6.62 1.24 10.45
C PHE A 19 7.18 2.18 9.39
N LEU A 20 6.56 3.34 9.18
CA LEU A 20 7.08 4.35 8.25
C LEU A 20 8.43 4.88 8.72
N ASP A 21 8.60 5.17 10.00
CA ASP A 21 9.87 5.65 10.56
C ASP A 21 10.99 4.62 10.40
N PHE A 22 10.67 3.33 10.40
CA PHE A 22 11.63 2.25 10.18
C PHE A 22 11.99 2.06 8.70
N TYR A 23 10.99 2.08 7.81
CA TYR A 23 11.17 1.70 6.41
C TYR A 23 11.45 2.88 5.47
N ALA A 24 10.90 4.07 5.71
CA ALA A 24 11.08 5.22 4.82
C ALA A 24 12.54 5.67 4.70
N PRO A 25 13.35 5.73 5.78
CA PRO A 25 14.76 6.04 5.66
C PRO A 25 15.57 5.05 4.83
N LYS A 26 15.08 3.81 4.70
CA LYS A 26 15.66 2.75 3.87
C LYS A 26 15.17 2.78 2.42
N ARG A 27 14.34 3.76 2.08
CA ARG A 27 13.73 3.94 0.75
C ARG A 27 12.85 2.77 0.31
N VAL A 28 12.28 2.03 1.24
CA VAL A 28 11.37 0.92 0.97
C VAL A 28 9.92 1.39 0.84
N LEU A 29 9.56 2.41 1.60
CA LEU A 29 8.23 3.02 1.59
C LEU A 29 8.34 4.54 1.40
N LEU A 30 7.34 5.12 0.73
CA LEU A 30 7.15 6.57 0.68
C LEU A 30 6.73 7.06 2.07
N ASP A 31 7.47 8.02 2.62
CA ASP A 31 7.10 8.65 3.88
C ASP A 31 5.87 9.54 3.70
N LYS A 32 5.08 9.63 4.77
CA LYS A 32 3.88 10.47 4.85
C LYS A 32 3.85 11.24 6.15
N PRO A 33 3.34 12.49 6.14
CA PRO A 33 3.08 13.22 7.38
C PRO A 33 2.10 12.44 8.27
N THR A 34 2.26 12.56 9.58
CA THR A 34 1.37 11.88 10.53
C THR A 34 -0.09 12.29 10.36
N VAL A 35 -0.36 13.56 10.03
CA VAL A 35 -1.73 14.03 9.76
C VAL A 35 -2.37 13.26 8.61
N THR A 36 -1.63 12.94 7.56
CA THR A 36 -2.11 12.15 6.41
C THR A 36 -2.49 10.73 6.85
N LEU A 37 -1.76 10.14 7.79
CA LEU A 37 -2.11 8.81 8.32
C LEU A 37 -3.46 8.84 9.06
N TYR A 38 -3.77 9.93 9.77
CA TYR A 38 -5.07 10.10 10.39
C TYR A 38 -6.19 10.32 9.36
N GLU A 39 -5.94 11.17 8.36
CA GLU A 39 -6.91 11.45 7.29
C GLU A 39 -7.22 10.19 6.47
N ASP A 40 -6.23 9.35 6.22
CA ASP A 40 -6.33 8.13 5.41
C ASP A 40 -6.55 6.85 6.25
N VAL A 41 -6.84 6.95 7.54
CA VAL A 41 -6.93 5.78 8.44
C VAL A 41 -7.91 4.71 7.94
N GLN A 42 -8.97 5.12 7.26
CA GLN A 42 -9.97 4.21 6.70
C GLN A 42 -9.43 3.34 5.56
N GLU A 43 -8.35 3.71 4.93
CA GLU A 43 -7.69 2.92 3.89
C GLU A 43 -6.87 1.76 4.45
N PHE A 44 -6.51 1.83 5.74
CA PHE A 44 -5.59 0.89 6.37
C PHE A 44 -6.28 -0.34 6.96
N LEU A 45 -5.62 -1.48 6.78
CA LEU A 45 -5.77 -2.67 7.62
C LEU A 45 -4.54 -2.81 8.51
N VAL A 46 -4.74 -3.39 9.68
CA VAL A 46 -3.66 -3.73 10.61
C VAL A 46 -3.71 -5.21 10.98
N ALA A 47 -2.54 -5.78 11.20
CA ALA A 47 -2.38 -7.10 11.80
C ALA A 47 -2.07 -6.91 13.28
N ALA A 48 -2.95 -7.39 14.14
CA ALA A 48 -2.82 -7.28 15.59
C ALA A 48 -2.68 -8.66 16.25
N ARG A 49 -1.81 -8.77 17.23
CA ARG A 49 -1.71 -9.92 18.13
C ARG A 49 -2.90 -9.96 19.09
N LEU A 50 -3.04 -11.07 19.81
CA LEU A 50 -4.09 -11.25 20.81
C LEU A 50 -4.02 -10.24 21.96
N ASP A 51 -2.84 -9.76 22.30
CA ASP A 51 -2.60 -8.70 23.30
C ASP A 51 -2.91 -7.29 22.77
N GLY A 52 -3.25 -7.18 21.49
CA GLY A 52 -3.56 -5.92 20.82
C GLY A 52 -2.37 -5.22 20.15
N ASP A 53 -1.16 -5.73 20.30
CA ASP A 53 0.02 -5.17 19.66
C ASP A 53 -0.07 -5.26 18.14
N VAL A 54 0.13 -4.14 17.45
CA VAL A 54 0.08 -4.05 15.98
C VAL A 54 1.44 -4.40 15.40
N VAL A 55 1.48 -5.47 14.61
CA VAL A 55 2.70 -6.04 14.03
C VAL A 55 2.77 -5.91 12.50
N GLY A 56 1.80 -5.29 11.89
CA GLY A 56 1.82 -5.00 10.47
C GLY A 56 0.68 -4.11 10.03
N CYS A 57 0.83 -3.51 8.88
CA CYS A 57 -0.19 -2.67 8.25
C CYS A 57 -0.13 -2.77 6.74
N GLY A 58 -1.20 -2.33 6.08
CA GLY A 58 -1.25 -2.13 4.64
C GLY A 58 -2.44 -1.27 4.29
N ALA A 59 -2.38 -0.55 3.19
CA ALA A 59 -3.44 0.33 2.74
C ALA A 59 -3.89 0.03 1.32
N LEU A 60 -5.17 0.27 1.07
CA LEU A 60 -5.79 0.24 -0.24
C LEU A 60 -6.26 1.65 -0.58
N HIS A 61 -5.67 2.26 -1.59
CA HIS A 61 -6.06 3.58 -2.07
C HIS A 61 -6.75 3.48 -3.41
N VAL A 62 -8.03 3.81 -3.46
CA VAL A 62 -8.80 3.83 -4.72
C VAL A 62 -8.37 5.04 -5.54
N MET A 63 -7.98 4.79 -6.81
CA MET A 63 -7.55 5.83 -7.74
C MET A 63 -8.59 6.10 -8.84
N TRP A 64 -9.32 5.08 -9.25
CA TRP A 64 -10.35 5.17 -10.26
C TRP A 64 -11.41 4.10 -10.03
N GLU A 65 -12.47 4.10 -10.83
CA GLU A 65 -13.58 3.15 -10.72
C GLU A 65 -13.13 1.68 -10.65
N ASP A 66 -12.12 1.33 -11.44
CA ASP A 66 -11.62 -0.03 -11.57
C ASP A 66 -10.18 -0.23 -11.06
N LEU A 67 -9.56 0.81 -10.51
CA LEU A 67 -8.14 0.83 -10.17
C LEU A 67 -7.90 1.32 -8.75
N ALA A 68 -7.10 0.57 -8.00
CA ALA A 68 -6.59 0.96 -6.70
C ALA A 68 -5.12 0.58 -6.54
N GLU A 69 -4.47 1.17 -5.56
CA GLU A 69 -3.08 0.90 -5.22
C GLU A 69 -2.97 0.23 -3.85
N ILE A 70 -2.17 -0.81 -3.77
CA ILE A 70 -1.67 -1.34 -2.51
C ILE A 70 -0.47 -0.51 -2.09
N ARG A 71 -0.54 0.11 -0.93
CA ARG A 71 0.53 0.96 -0.39
C ARG A 71 0.81 0.67 1.08
N THR A 72 1.99 1.08 1.51
CA THR A 72 2.39 1.03 2.92
C THR A 72 2.22 -0.36 3.53
N LEU A 73 2.45 -1.41 2.72
CA LEU A 73 2.43 -2.78 3.20
C LEU A 73 3.73 -3.06 3.94
N ALA A 74 3.64 -3.17 5.24
CA ALA A 74 4.78 -3.32 6.13
C ALA A 74 4.47 -4.25 7.29
N VAL A 75 5.47 -5.01 7.71
CA VAL A 75 5.40 -5.86 8.90
C VAL A 75 6.57 -5.53 9.83
N ASP A 76 6.34 -5.71 11.12
CA ASP A 76 7.40 -5.60 12.11
C ASP A 76 8.52 -6.59 11.76
N PRO A 77 9.81 -6.16 11.77
CA PRO A 77 10.92 -7.06 11.45
C PRO A 77 10.98 -8.33 12.31
N SER A 78 10.48 -8.26 13.55
CA SER A 78 10.46 -9.40 14.47
C SER A 78 9.55 -10.54 14.02
N VAL A 79 8.59 -10.26 13.12
CA VAL A 79 7.63 -11.26 12.60
C VAL A 79 7.78 -11.49 11.10
N LYS A 80 8.86 -10.98 10.52
CA LYS A 80 9.16 -11.20 9.10
C LYS A 80 9.31 -12.69 8.80
N GLY A 81 8.65 -13.15 7.75
CA GLY A 81 8.65 -14.58 7.38
C GLY A 81 7.57 -15.42 8.03
N GLU A 82 6.78 -14.87 8.95
CA GLU A 82 5.68 -15.60 9.63
C GLU A 82 4.33 -15.52 8.90
N GLY A 83 4.31 -15.03 7.66
CA GLY A 83 3.10 -14.98 6.83
C GLY A 83 2.17 -13.81 7.11
N VAL A 84 2.52 -12.88 7.98
CA VAL A 84 1.67 -11.71 8.32
C VAL A 84 1.43 -10.83 7.09
N GLY A 85 2.47 -10.58 6.28
CA GLY A 85 2.35 -9.81 5.05
C GLY A 85 1.41 -10.45 4.04
N HIS A 86 1.44 -11.78 3.92
CA HIS A 86 0.52 -12.53 3.05
C HIS A 86 -0.93 -12.37 3.52
N GLN A 87 -1.19 -12.51 4.80
CA GLN A 87 -2.53 -12.35 5.37
C GLN A 87 -3.07 -10.93 5.16
N LEU A 88 -2.23 -9.91 5.35
CA LEU A 88 -2.59 -8.51 5.08
C LEU A 88 -2.94 -8.31 3.61
N LEU A 89 -2.10 -8.77 2.69
CA LEU A 89 -2.34 -8.61 1.26
C LEU A 89 -3.64 -9.31 0.83
N GLU A 90 -3.86 -10.57 1.23
CA GLU A 90 -5.11 -11.28 0.91
C GLU A 90 -6.35 -10.50 1.37
N ARG A 91 -6.32 -9.92 2.58
CA ARG A 91 -7.45 -9.13 3.07
C ARG A 91 -7.62 -7.81 2.32
N LEU A 92 -6.54 -7.20 1.84
CA LEU A 92 -6.61 -6.02 0.97
C LEU A 92 -7.19 -6.37 -0.40
N LEU A 93 -6.85 -7.54 -0.96
CA LEU A 93 -7.44 -8.05 -2.20
C LEU A 93 -8.95 -8.27 -2.04
N ASP A 94 -9.39 -8.88 -0.93
CA ASP A 94 -10.80 -9.08 -0.64
C ASP A 94 -11.55 -7.74 -0.52
N ARG A 95 -10.93 -6.76 0.13
CA ARG A 95 -11.48 -5.41 0.24
C ARG A 95 -11.61 -4.73 -1.13
N ALA A 96 -10.61 -4.88 -1.99
CA ALA A 96 -10.65 -4.35 -3.35
C ALA A 96 -11.81 -4.97 -4.17
N ARG A 97 -11.98 -6.29 -4.08
CA ARG A 97 -13.10 -6.98 -4.72
C ARG A 97 -14.44 -6.49 -4.22
N ALA A 98 -14.58 -6.30 -2.90
CA ALA A 98 -15.82 -5.79 -2.29
C ALA A 98 -16.16 -4.37 -2.74
N LEU A 99 -15.16 -3.54 -3.04
CA LEU A 99 -15.33 -2.19 -3.58
C LEU A 99 -15.62 -2.15 -5.08
N GLY A 100 -15.49 -3.29 -5.78
CA GLY A 100 -15.67 -3.35 -7.24
C GLY A 100 -14.40 -3.02 -8.04
N VAL A 101 -13.26 -2.88 -7.39
CA VAL A 101 -11.96 -2.68 -8.05
C VAL A 101 -11.58 -3.96 -8.81
N ARG A 102 -11.09 -3.80 -10.04
CA ARG A 102 -10.69 -4.91 -10.90
C ARG A 102 -9.20 -5.01 -11.14
N ARG A 103 -8.48 -3.91 -10.94
CA ARG A 103 -7.02 -3.84 -11.13
C ARG A 103 -6.38 -3.24 -9.90
N LEU A 104 -5.30 -3.87 -9.46
CA LEU A 104 -4.47 -3.37 -8.37
C LEU A 104 -3.08 -3.05 -8.89
N PHE A 105 -2.59 -1.90 -8.49
CA PHE A 105 -1.25 -1.43 -8.79
C PHE A 105 -0.42 -1.40 -7.51
N CYS A 106 0.88 -1.64 -7.61
CA CYS A 106 1.83 -1.34 -6.54
C CYS A 106 3.17 -0.90 -7.11
N LEU A 107 3.89 -0.14 -6.30
CA LEU A 107 5.30 0.18 -6.48
C LEU A 107 6.08 -0.54 -5.39
N THR A 108 7.00 -1.43 -5.77
CA THR A 108 7.62 -2.32 -4.79
C THR A 108 9.06 -2.67 -5.12
N PHE A 109 9.83 -2.98 -4.08
CA PHE A 109 11.10 -3.69 -4.17
C PHE A 109 10.94 -5.20 -3.93
N GLU A 110 9.79 -5.64 -3.43
CA GLU A 110 9.48 -7.03 -3.08
C GLU A 110 8.76 -7.76 -4.23
N VAL A 111 9.40 -7.80 -5.40
CA VAL A 111 8.84 -8.34 -6.65
C VAL A 111 8.40 -9.81 -6.48
N ASP A 112 9.21 -10.62 -5.82
CA ASP A 112 8.90 -12.04 -5.59
C ASP A 112 7.68 -12.22 -4.67
N PHE A 113 7.54 -11.37 -3.66
CA PHE A 113 6.39 -11.40 -2.76
C PHE A 113 5.09 -11.14 -3.52
N PHE A 114 5.02 -10.03 -4.27
CA PHE A 114 3.84 -9.69 -5.05
C PHE A 114 3.62 -10.65 -6.22
N GLY A 115 4.68 -11.13 -6.85
CA GLY A 115 4.61 -12.13 -7.92
C GLY A 115 3.91 -13.42 -7.49
N ARG A 116 4.12 -13.88 -6.27
CA ARG A 116 3.43 -15.07 -5.72
C ARG A 116 1.92 -14.86 -5.56
N HIS A 117 1.48 -13.61 -5.48
CA HIS A 117 0.06 -13.24 -5.43
C HIS A 117 -0.54 -12.92 -6.80
N GLY A 118 0.20 -13.17 -7.89
CA GLY A 118 -0.28 -12.99 -9.26
C GLY A 118 -0.02 -11.61 -9.86
N PHE A 119 0.68 -10.71 -9.15
CA PHE A 119 1.10 -9.45 -9.72
C PHE A 119 2.17 -9.68 -10.79
N ARG A 120 2.11 -8.91 -11.87
CA ARG A 120 3.09 -8.91 -12.94
C ARG A 120 3.71 -7.53 -13.10
N GLU A 121 4.96 -7.51 -13.53
CA GLU A 121 5.64 -6.26 -13.85
C GLU A 121 5.01 -5.57 -15.07
N ILE A 122 4.94 -4.26 -15.01
CA ILE A 122 4.52 -3.42 -16.13
C ILE A 122 5.47 -2.26 -16.33
N ASP A 123 5.48 -1.74 -17.56
CA ASP A 123 6.07 -0.46 -17.90
C ASP A 123 4.94 0.58 -18.08
N GLY A 124 5.23 1.83 -17.71
CA GLY A 124 4.32 2.94 -17.93
C GLY A 124 3.14 2.99 -16.96
N ILE A 125 2.08 3.66 -17.39
CA ILE A 125 0.92 4.01 -16.59
C ILE A 125 -0.31 3.34 -17.21
N PRO A 126 -0.98 2.41 -16.50
CA PRO A 126 -2.02 1.55 -17.08
C PRO A 126 -3.41 2.23 -17.06
N VAL A 127 -3.50 3.46 -17.50
CA VAL A 127 -4.75 4.22 -17.64
C VAL A 127 -4.82 4.92 -19.00
N ASP A 128 -6.02 5.16 -19.48
CA ASP A 128 -6.20 5.96 -20.69
C ASP A 128 -5.94 7.45 -20.43
N HIS A 129 -5.91 8.24 -21.52
CA HIS A 129 -5.56 9.64 -21.46
C HIS A 129 -6.55 10.47 -20.63
N ALA A 130 -7.84 10.20 -20.73
CA ALA A 130 -8.86 10.91 -19.98
C ALA A 130 -8.76 10.67 -18.48
N VAL A 131 -8.49 9.43 -18.07
CA VAL A 131 -8.26 9.07 -16.66
C VAL A 131 -6.97 9.70 -16.16
N TYR A 132 -5.91 9.67 -16.96
CA TYR A 132 -4.65 10.33 -16.62
C TYR A 132 -4.86 11.83 -16.30
N ASP A 133 -5.59 12.55 -17.16
CA ASP A 133 -5.88 13.98 -16.98
C ASP A 133 -6.67 14.25 -15.68
N GLU A 134 -7.61 13.38 -15.31
CA GLU A 134 -8.32 13.49 -14.04
C GLU A 134 -7.41 13.21 -12.84
N LEU A 135 -6.56 12.19 -12.93
CA LEU A 135 -5.63 11.85 -11.84
C LEU A 135 -4.60 12.96 -11.57
N LEU A 136 -4.25 13.78 -12.57
CA LEU A 136 -3.40 14.96 -12.38
C LEU A 136 -3.98 15.97 -11.37
N ARG A 137 -5.28 15.94 -11.12
CA ARG A 137 -5.97 16.80 -10.15
C ARG A 137 -5.87 16.30 -8.72
N SER A 138 -5.36 15.08 -8.51
CA SER A 138 -5.17 14.54 -7.16
C SER A 138 -4.05 15.27 -6.42
N TYR A 139 -4.27 15.56 -5.13
CA TYR A 139 -3.22 16.08 -4.24
C TYR A 139 -2.40 14.95 -3.58
N ASP A 140 -2.76 13.70 -3.82
CA ASP A 140 -2.11 12.54 -3.21
C ASP A 140 -0.73 12.29 -3.82
N GLU A 141 0.32 12.23 -2.97
CA GLU A 141 1.69 12.01 -3.43
C GLU A 141 1.89 10.62 -4.06
N GLY A 142 1.17 9.60 -3.60
CA GLY A 142 1.21 8.27 -4.19
C GLY A 142 0.62 8.24 -5.60
N VAL A 143 -0.45 9.01 -5.85
CA VAL A 143 -1.00 9.19 -7.21
C VAL A 143 0.02 9.93 -8.09
N ALA A 144 0.68 10.97 -7.57
CA ALA A 144 1.74 11.66 -8.30
C ALA A 144 2.88 10.71 -8.68
N GLU A 145 3.27 9.80 -7.80
CA GLU A 145 4.27 8.77 -8.07
C GLU A 145 3.78 7.75 -9.11
N PHE A 146 2.52 7.31 -9.00
CA PHE A 146 1.89 6.47 -10.01
C PHE A 146 1.96 7.11 -11.41
N LEU A 147 1.69 8.41 -11.50
CA LEU A 147 1.78 9.17 -12.74
C LEU A 147 3.22 9.49 -13.18
N ALA A 148 4.23 9.10 -12.41
CA ALA A 148 5.64 9.38 -12.65
C ALA A 148 5.96 10.87 -12.77
N LEU A 149 5.31 11.73 -11.98
CA LEU A 149 5.52 13.17 -12.00
C LEU A 149 6.86 13.54 -11.35
N GLU A 150 7.56 14.52 -11.94
CA GLU A 150 8.93 14.93 -11.54
C GLU A 150 9.02 15.48 -10.11
N HIS A 151 7.95 16.07 -9.58
CA HIS A 151 7.94 16.65 -8.24
C HIS A 151 7.88 15.62 -7.10
N VAL A 152 7.70 14.34 -7.43
CA VAL A 152 7.71 13.27 -6.43
C VAL A 152 9.12 13.04 -5.91
N LYS A 153 9.27 13.01 -4.58
CA LYS A 153 10.56 12.77 -3.95
C LYS A 153 11.14 11.40 -4.34
N PRO A 154 12.41 11.33 -4.74
CA PRO A 154 13.01 10.10 -5.27
C PRO A 154 13.43 9.10 -4.18
N ASN A 155 12.77 9.07 -3.02
CA ASN A 155 13.14 8.18 -1.91
C ASN A 155 12.84 6.69 -2.19
N ILE A 156 12.08 6.39 -3.24
CA ILE A 156 11.76 5.04 -3.68
C ILE A 156 12.17 4.80 -5.14
N LEU A 157 13.16 5.50 -5.62
CA LEU A 157 13.74 5.27 -6.95
C LEU A 157 14.23 3.83 -7.09
N GLY A 158 13.96 3.23 -8.27
CA GLY A 158 14.36 1.87 -8.59
C GLY A 158 13.35 0.81 -8.18
N ASN A 159 12.17 1.20 -7.66
CA ASN A 159 11.07 0.27 -7.43
C ASN A 159 10.50 -0.26 -8.76
N THR A 160 9.82 -1.38 -8.68
CA THR A 160 9.16 -2.03 -9.82
C THR A 160 7.68 -1.72 -9.79
N ARG A 161 7.12 -1.40 -10.96
CA ARG A 161 5.69 -1.23 -11.19
C ARG A 161 5.05 -2.59 -11.44
N MET A 162 4.04 -2.91 -10.67
CA MET A 162 3.34 -4.19 -10.78
C MET A 162 1.82 -4.00 -10.79
N VAL A 163 1.13 -4.88 -11.51
CA VAL A 163 -0.34 -4.88 -11.63
C VAL A 163 -0.87 -6.29 -11.41
N LEU A 164 -2.00 -6.39 -10.73
CA LEU A 164 -2.82 -7.58 -10.61
C LEU A 164 -4.22 -7.28 -11.18
N GLU A 165 -4.72 -8.17 -12.02
CA GLU A 165 -6.13 -8.20 -12.44
C GLU A 165 -6.91 -9.15 -11.53
N LEU A 166 -7.94 -8.62 -10.89
CA LEU A 166 -8.80 -9.38 -9.98
C LEU A 166 -9.88 -10.17 -10.73
#